data_8cfae81757935acf386d04a07f774137
#
_entry.id   8cfae81757935acf386d04a07f774137
#
_cell.length_a   1.000
_cell.length_b   1.000
_cell.length_c   1.000
_cell.angle_alpha   90.00
_cell.angle_beta   90.00
_cell.angle_gamma   90.00
#
_symmetry.space_group_name_H-M   'P 1'
#
loop_
_entity.id
_entity.type
_entity.pdbx_description
1 polymer ?
#
loop_
_entity_poly.entity_id
_entity_poly.type
_entity_poly.pdbx_seq_one_letter_code
_entity_poly.pdbx_strand_id
1 'polypeptide(L)'
;MSRVDRTDAFASRLAPTGRTHSNRWEQACSRRGQWQLITLSALLAVSLTACTVGPDFQKPEAPQIADWTKPAKSAPSQAVSEPLNERWWEVFHDPQLSALTQRAVQSNLDLQMASSRLQQSRAARQVITADRYPSTAATGSYARKRNSSEGLNDPSGHNGDSAFNLWDAGFSASWELDFWGRVRRETEAADANLEVAENDRRGVLLAVLADTAQNYIQLRGVQNTRAVTEQNLDVARHSLKLSQLRLADGVATDLDVAEAAAQVAAIESRLPALEQRQSQLINAISLLMGEPPQALAKELSTDAAVPQSPLQVAIGLPSQLAERRPDIRQAEARLHAATANIGVAKGDFYPRITLSGNLGSQAMQLSDFGSWGSRAFGIGPQFSLPLFDGGRLRGMLQLREAQQQEAAVAYQQTVLRAWHEIDDQLTAYNASQRRRDSLAEAVRQNQIALRTAQQQYVEGVVDFVNVLTVQGALLATQEQWVESSTGVSLAMVGLYKALGGGWESVYPEAKVAVGLPGVVKAPTGIDGSAVADLK
;
A
#
# COMPACT_ATOMS: atom_id res chain seq x y z
N MET A 1 -101.92 -33.82 13.43
CA MET A 1 -102.12 -34.47 14.72
C MET A 1 -101.23 -33.79 15.69
N SER A 2 -101.84 -33.03 16.44
CA SER A 2 -102.26 -32.88 17.84
C SER A 2 -101.14 -32.30 18.68
N ARG A 3 -101.29 -31.07 19.07
CA ARG A 3 -101.88 -30.63 20.37
C ARG A 3 -100.91 -30.80 21.52
N VAL A 4 -100.68 -29.95 22.46
CA VAL A 4 -101.44 -28.88 23.14
C VAL A 4 -100.53 -28.39 24.26
N ASP A 5 -100.43 -27.11 24.45
CA ASP A 5 -100.90 -26.24 25.55
C ASP A 5 -100.29 -26.43 26.96
N ARG A 6 -99.94 -25.37 27.49
CA ARG A 6 -100.38 -24.54 28.63
C ARG A 6 -99.31 -24.26 29.69
N THR A 7 -99.08 -22.99 29.86
CA THR A 7 -99.52 -22.03 30.91
C THR A 7 -98.85 -22.28 32.28
N ASP A 8 -98.45 -21.39 33.01
CA ASP A 8 -98.76 -20.11 33.56
C ASP A 8 -97.70 -19.71 34.64
N ALA A 9 -97.35 -18.50 34.61
CA ALA A 9 -97.28 -17.52 35.68
C ALA A 9 -96.73 -17.89 37.08
N PHE A 10 -95.85 -17.14 37.59
CA PHE A 10 -96.03 -16.23 38.71
C PHE A 10 -94.78 -15.32 38.90
N ALA A 11 -95.10 -14.07 39.07
CA ALA A 11 -94.18 -12.96 39.36
C ALA A 11 -93.64 -13.00 40.80
N SER A 12 -92.51 -12.45 41.03
CA SER A 12 -92.31 -11.27 41.88
C SER A 12 -90.87 -11.09 42.36
N ARG A 13 -90.40 -9.86 42.15
CA ARG A 13 -89.58 -9.01 43.02
C ARG A 13 -88.22 -9.52 43.54
N LEU A 14 -87.17 -8.88 43.17
CA LEU A 14 -86.42 -7.79 43.82
C LEU A 14 -85.02 -7.58 43.16
N ALA A 15 -84.74 -6.35 42.83
CA ALA A 15 -83.41 -5.86 42.41
C ALA A 15 -82.54 -5.57 43.66
N PRO A 16 -81.32 -4.99 43.50
CA PRO A 16 -80.16 -5.23 42.60
C PRO A 16 -78.87 -5.35 43.41
N THR A 17 -77.84 -5.95 42.86
CA THR A 17 -76.45 -5.53 43.17
C THR A 17 -75.54 -5.89 41.99
N GLY A 18 -74.98 -4.86 41.43
CA GLY A 18 -73.99 -4.97 40.38
C GLY A 18 -72.71 -5.55 40.87
N ARG A 19 -72.04 -6.26 39.95
CA ARG A 19 -70.56 -6.30 39.84
C ARG A 19 -70.13 -6.79 38.46
N THR A 20 -69.49 -5.89 37.75
CA THR A 20 -68.78 -6.04 36.54
C THR A 20 -67.83 -7.25 36.51
N HIS A 21 -68.08 -8.21 35.64
CA HIS A 21 -67.17 -9.30 35.28
C HIS A 21 -67.13 -9.52 33.77
N SER A 22 -66.82 -8.45 32.99
CA SER A 22 -66.64 -8.58 31.52
C SER A 22 -65.31 -8.10 30.96
N ASN A 23 -64.39 -7.60 31.79
CA ASN A 23 -63.12 -7.02 31.25
C ASN A 23 -61.85 -7.87 31.45
N ARG A 24 -61.91 -9.09 31.96
CA ARG A 24 -60.72 -9.93 32.16
C ARG A 24 -60.35 -10.84 30.97
N TRP A 25 -61.30 -11.19 30.14
CA TRP A 25 -61.06 -12.09 29.00
C TRP A 25 -60.56 -11.37 27.77
N GLU A 26 -61.01 -10.15 27.50
CA GLU A 26 -60.48 -9.33 26.37
C GLU A 26 -59.06 -8.87 26.60
N GLN A 27 -58.63 -8.54 27.81
CA GLN A 27 -57.28 -8.18 28.15
C GLN A 27 -56.28 -9.38 28.09
N ALA A 28 -56.74 -10.60 28.32
CA ALA A 28 -55.95 -11.81 28.25
C ALA A 28 -55.68 -12.26 26.79
N CYS A 29 -56.63 -12.03 25.87
CA CYS A 29 -56.47 -12.32 24.45
C CYS A 29 -55.56 -11.29 23.76
N SER A 30 -55.65 -10.00 24.10
CA SER A 30 -54.76 -8.97 23.50
C SER A 30 -53.30 -9.11 23.93
N ARG A 31 -53.07 -9.51 25.20
CA ARG A 31 -51.70 -9.78 25.67
C ARG A 31 -51.04 -11.00 25.02
N ARG A 32 -51.79 -12.09 24.75
CA ARG A 32 -51.24 -13.25 24.03
C ARG A 32 -50.87 -12.93 22.58
N GLY A 33 -51.66 -12.11 21.90
CA GLY A 33 -51.36 -11.65 20.54
C GLY A 33 -50.10 -10.75 20.49
N GLN A 34 -49.93 -9.86 21.46
CA GLN A 34 -48.74 -9.01 21.57
C GLN A 34 -47.46 -9.82 21.88
N TRP A 35 -47.55 -10.82 22.76
CA TRP A 35 -46.40 -11.70 23.06
C TRP A 35 -46.01 -12.58 21.86
N GLN A 36 -46.97 -13.05 21.06
CA GLN A 36 -46.69 -13.79 19.82
C GLN A 36 -46.08 -12.90 18.74
N LEU A 37 -46.50 -11.65 18.62
CA LEU A 37 -45.87 -10.67 17.71
C LEU A 37 -44.46 -10.28 18.17
N ILE A 38 -44.21 -10.12 19.45
CA ILE A 38 -42.88 -9.82 20.03
C ILE A 38 -41.96 -11.03 19.90
N THR A 39 -42.44 -12.25 20.13
CA THR A 39 -41.64 -13.48 19.95
C THR A 39 -41.38 -13.75 18.47
N LEU A 40 -42.31 -13.49 17.56
CA LEU A 40 -42.09 -13.59 16.12
C LEU A 40 -41.10 -12.52 15.62
N SER A 41 -41.21 -11.29 16.14
CA SER A 41 -40.26 -10.20 15.84
C SER A 41 -38.87 -10.46 16.42
N ALA A 42 -38.78 -11.06 17.62
CA ALA A 42 -37.51 -11.46 18.23
C ALA A 42 -36.88 -12.65 17.52
N LEU A 43 -37.65 -13.65 17.08
CA LEU A 43 -37.20 -14.75 16.24
C LEU A 43 -36.77 -14.26 14.85
N LEU A 44 -37.48 -13.31 14.24
CA LEU A 44 -37.08 -12.66 13.00
C LEU A 44 -35.81 -11.82 13.19
N ALA A 45 -35.64 -11.15 14.32
CA ALA A 45 -34.44 -10.37 14.63
C ALA A 45 -33.19 -11.26 14.92
N VAL A 46 -33.38 -12.43 15.53
CA VAL A 46 -32.32 -13.42 15.78
C VAL A 46 -31.92 -14.16 14.47
N SER A 47 -32.87 -14.35 13.55
CA SER A 47 -32.56 -14.91 12.21
C SER A 47 -31.87 -13.89 11.28
N LEU A 48 -31.83 -12.62 11.65
CA LEU A 48 -31.11 -11.55 10.94
C LEU A 48 -29.63 -11.43 11.33
N THR A 49 -29.08 -12.26 12.23
CA THR A 49 -27.66 -12.55 12.26
C THR A 49 -27.33 -13.44 11.06
N ALA A 50 -27.37 -12.82 9.90
CA ALA A 50 -27.17 -13.49 8.62
C ALA A 50 -25.79 -14.13 8.62
N CYS A 51 -25.76 -15.48 8.63
CA CYS A 51 -24.55 -16.26 8.43
C CYS A 51 -23.92 -15.84 7.09
N THR A 52 -22.80 -15.15 7.13
CA THR A 52 -21.98 -14.93 5.93
C THR A 52 -21.41 -16.26 5.49
N VAL A 53 -21.65 -16.62 4.22
CA VAL A 53 -21.13 -17.85 3.65
C VAL A 53 -19.64 -17.69 3.33
N GLY A 54 -18.86 -18.74 3.52
CA GLY A 54 -17.43 -18.75 3.24
C GLY A 54 -16.56 -18.70 4.50
N PRO A 55 -15.24 -18.86 4.34
CA PRO A 55 -14.31 -18.78 5.46
C PRO A 55 -14.13 -17.32 5.90
N ASP A 56 -13.99 -17.11 7.20
CA ASP A 56 -13.55 -15.83 7.75
C ASP A 56 -12.02 -15.75 7.66
N PHE A 57 -11.52 -14.56 7.36
CA PHE A 57 -10.08 -14.32 7.34
C PHE A 57 -9.51 -14.47 8.76
N GLN A 58 -8.46 -15.26 8.88
CA GLN A 58 -7.65 -15.34 10.09
C GLN A 58 -6.23 -14.93 9.73
N LYS A 59 -5.69 -13.97 10.49
CA LYS A 59 -4.31 -13.54 10.31
C LYS A 59 -3.38 -14.73 10.52
N PRO A 60 -2.53 -15.09 9.51
CA PRO A 60 -1.59 -16.17 9.68
C PRO A 60 -0.59 -15.84 10.78
N GLU A 61 -0.28 -16.83 11.63
CA GLU A 61 0.84 -16.69 12.54
C GLU A 61 2.13 -16.61 11.73
N ALA A 62 2.86 -15.50 11.88
CA ALA A 62 4.18 -15.37 11.29
C ALA A 62 5.10 -16.44 11.92
N PRO A 63 5.86 -17.20 11.11
CA PRO A 63 6.86 -18.11 11.66
C PRO A 63 7.73 -17.31 12.65
N GLN A 64 8.00 -17.84 13.83
CA GLN A 64 8.76 -17.12 14.85
C GLN A 64 10.26 -17.41 14.67
N ILE A 65 11.05 -16.34 14.49
CA ILE A 65 12.50 -16.43 14.69
C ILE A 65 12.79 -16.04 16.15
N ALA A 66 13.54 -16.88 16.84
CA ALA A 66 13.82 -16.66 18.25
C ALA A 66 14.73 -15.44 18.48
N ASP A 67 15.67 -15.17 17.57
CA ASP A 67 16.64 -14.06 17.73
C ASP A 67 17.35 -13.78 16.38
N TRP A 68 17.86 -12.57 16.20
CA TRP A 68 18.72 -12.21 15.06
C TRP A 68 20.12 -12.83 15.22
N THR A 69 20.84 -12.96 14.08
CA THR A 69 22.26 -13.31 14.12
C THR A 69 23.01 -12.32 15.00
N LYS A 70 23.52 -12.81 16.15
CA LYS A 70 24.21 -11.94 17.10
C LYS A 70 25.48 -11.39 16.47
N PRO A 71 25.68 -10.05 16.48
CA PRO A 71 26.93 -9.47 16.04
C PRO A 71 28.08 -10.07 16.86
N ALA A 72 29.23 -10.27 16.21
CA ALA A 72 30.42 -10.73 16.90
C ALA A 72 30.69 -9.81 18.12
N LYS A 73 31.16 -10.38 19.23
CA LYS A 73 31.46 -9.62 20.48
C LYS A 73 32.44 -8.46 20.25
N SER A 74 33.16 -8.45 19.13
CA SER A 74 34.10 -7.41 18.68
C SER A 74 33.50 -6.42 17.69
N ALA A 75 32.18 -6.44 17.45
CA ALA A 75 31.55 -5.49 16.53
C ALA A 75 31.62 -4.06 17.13
N PRO A 76 32.05 -3.06 16.33
CA PRO A 76 32.12 -1.67 16.80
C PRO A 76 30.77 -1.08 17.18
N SER A 77 29.68 -1.59 16.58
CA SER A 77 28.31 -1.15 16.84
C SER A 77 27.50 -2.24 17.53
N GLN A 78 26.61 -1.80 18.42
CA GLN A 78 25.70 -2.69 19.15
C GLN A 78 24.28 -2.51 18.61
N ALA A 79 23.64 -3.63 18.30
CA ALA A 79 22.21 -3.68 18.04
C ALA A 79 21.45 -3.54 19.36
N VAL A 80 20.57 -2.55 19.45
CA VAL A 80 19.72 -2.29 20.62
C VAL A 80 18.26 -2.54 20.28
N SER A 81 17.52 -3.14 21.21
CA SER A 81 16.08 -3.43 21.05
C SER A 81 15.20 -2.19 21.28
N GLU A 82 15.70 -1.01 20.96
CA GLU A 82 14.93 0.22 21.04
C GLU A 82 13.97 0.36 19.84
N PRO A 83 12.86 1.10 20.00
CA PRO A 83 11.97 1.41 18.88
C PRO A 83 12.74 2.13 17.77
N LEU A 84 12.44 1.75 16.52
CA LEU A 84 13.01 2.45 15.36
C LEU A 84 12.60 3.92 15.38
N ASN A 85 13.56 4.80 15.07
CA ASN A 85 13.25 6.20 14.80
C ASN A 85 12.47 6.30 13.48
N GLU A 86 11.28 6.90 13.52
CA GLU A 86 10.46 7.15 12.34
C GLU A 86 11.17 8.01 11.30
N ARG A 87 12.13 8.83 11.72
CA ARG A 87 12.98 9.68 10.88
C ARG A 87 14.42 9.18 10.89
N TRP A 88 14.60 7.92 10.52
CA TRP A 88 15.88 7.24 10.60
C TRP A 88 17.04 7.96 9.88
N TRP A 89 16.76 8.78 8.86
CA TRP A 89 17.79 9.56 8.16
C TRP A 89 18.42 10.65 9.05
N GLU A 90 17.75 11.08 10.11
CA GLU A 90 18.29 12.06 11.05
C GLU A 90 19.45 11.52 11.91
N VAL A 91 19.61 10.17 11.99
CA VAL A 91 20.73 9.53 12.71
C VAL A 91 22.09 9.83 12.07
N PHE A 92 22.11 10.24 10.81
CA PHE A 92 23.32 10.67 10.12
C PHE A 92 23.76 12.11 10.47
N HIS A 93 22.94 12.86 11.21
CA HIS A 93 23.19 14.24 11.61
C HIS A 93 23.58 15.16 10.43
N ASP A 94 23.01 14.90 9.25
CA ASP A 94 23.25 15.65 8.02
C ASP A 94 22.00 16.48 7.66
N PRO A 95 22.07 17.83 7.80
CA PRO A 95 20.92 18.71 7.50
C PRO A 95 20.54 18.69 6.01
N GLN A 96 21.51 18.52 5.11
CA GLN A 96 21.26 18.49 3.67
C GLN A 96 20.54 17.18 3.26
N LEU A 97 20.98 16.04 3.81
CA LEU A 97 20.25 14.79 3.65
C LEU A 97 18.80 14.90 4.13
N SER A 98 18.60 15.49 5.30
CA SER A 98 17.26 15.68 5.86
C SER A 98 16.39 16.59 4.99
N ALA A 99 16.94 17.67 4.45
CA ALA A 99 16.25 18.60 3.55
C ALA A 99 15.87 17.91 2.22
N LEU A 100 16.79 17.14 1.61
CA LEU A 100 16.54 16.38 0.38
C LEU A 100 15.46 15.32 0.60
N THR A 101 15.51 14.59 1.70
CA THR A 101 14.50 13.60 2.05
C THR A 101 13.11 14.22 2.17
N GLN A 102 13.01 15.37 2.83
CA GLN A 102 11.74 16.09 2.96
C GLN A 102 11.21 16.58 1.60
N ARG A 103 12.08 17.09 0.73
CA ARG A 103 11.71 17.51 -0.64
C ARG A 103 11.24 16.32 -1.47
N ALA A 104 11.94 15.17 -1.40
CA ALA A 104 11.54 13.95 -2.08
C ALA A 104 10.12 13.52 -1.70
N VAL A 105 9.78 13.53 -0.41
CA VAL A 105 8.43 13.20 0.06
C VAL A 105 7.35 14.11 -0.56
N GLN A 106 7.67 15.39 -0.79
CA GLN A 106 6.71 16.37 -1.31
C GLN A 106 6.54 16.35 -2.83
N SER A 107 7.63 16.06 -3.57
CA SER A 107 7.67 16.27 -5.02
C SER A 107 7.87 15.01 -5.85
N ASN A 108 8.19 13.87 -5.25
CA ASN A 108 8.48 12.63 -5.96
C ASN A 108 7.28 12.14 -6.78
N LEU A 109 7.50 11.85 -8.07
CA LEU A 109 6.44 11.49 -9.00
C LEU A 109 5.91 10.06 -8.78
N ASP A 110 6.76 9.11 -8.36
CA ASP A 110 6.31 7.75 -8.04
C ASP A 110 5.37 7.75 -6.83
N LEU A 111 5.63 8.62 -5.85
CA LEU A 111 4.77 8.78 -4.69
C LEU A 111 3.42 9.43 -5.05
N GLN A 112 3.42 10.37 -6.00
CA GLN A 112 2.19 10.93 -6.56
C GLN A 112 1.39 9.88 -7.33
N MET A 113 2.05 9.04 -8.14
CA MET A 113 1.41 7.91 -8.82
C MET A 113 0.81 6.91 -7.83
N ALA A 114 1.54 6.54 -6.79
CA ALA A 114 1.04 5.64 -5.74
C ALA A 114 -0.17 6.23 -5.00
N SER A 115 -0.16 7.55 -4.73
CA SER A 115 -1.29 8.26 -4.15
C SER A 115 -2.52 8.27 -5.08
N SER A 116 -2.30 8.39 -6.38
CA SER A 116 -3.38 8.31 -7.39
C SER A 116 -3.95 6.88 -7.48
N ARG A 117 -3.12 5.83 -7.38
CA ARG A 117 -3.58 4.42 -7.30
C ARG A 117 -4.43 4.17 -6.06
N LEU A 118 -4.06 4.76 -4.93
CA LEU A 118 -4.87 4.70 -3.72
C LEU A 118 -6.25 5.35 -3.91
N GLN A 119 -6.33 6.50 -4.60
CA GLN A 119 -7.61 7.12 -4.93
C GLN A 119 -8.46 6.26 -5.87
N GLN A 120 -7.83 5.61 -6.87
CA GLN A 120 -8.50 4.65 -7.74
C GLN A 120 -9.09 3.47 -6.94
N SER A 121 -8.33 2.93 -5.98
CA SER A 121 -8.80 1.85 -5.11
C SER A 121 -9.98 2.29 -4.22
N ARG A 122 -9.96 3.53 -3.71
CA ARG A 122 -11.10 4.11 -2.96
C ARG A 122 -12.35 4.23 -3.83
N ALA A 123 -12.20 4.70 -5.06
CA ALA A 123 -13.31 4.78 -6.01
C ALA A 123 -13.85 3.40 -6.39
N ALA A 124 -12.98 2.42 -6.64
CA ALA A 124 -13.37 1.03 -6.91
C ALA A 124 -14.14 0.41 -5.74
N ARG A 125 -13.67 0.63 -4.50
CA ARG A 125 -14.40 0.24 -3.29
C ARG A 125 -15.79 0.88 -3.23
N GLN A 126 -15.90 2.18 -3.55
CA GLN A 126 -17.20 2.87 -3.57
C GLN A 126 -18.16 2.26 -4.59
N VAL A 127 -17.68 1.89 -5.78
CA VAL A 127 -18.49 1.19 -6.80
C VAL A 127 -19.04 -0.13 -6.24
N ILE A 128 -18.19 -0.95 -5.63
CA ILE A 128 -18.59 -2.25 -5.06
C ILE A 128 -19.55 -2.07 -3.87
N THR A 129 -19.28 -1.11 -2.99
CA THR A 129 -20.14 -0.88 -1.83
C THR A 129 -21.51 -0.32 -2.20
N ALA A 130 -21.67 0.25 -3.41
CA ALA A 130 -22.96 0.72 -3.90
C ALA A 130 -23.98 -0.42 -4.05
N ASP A 131 -23.53 -1.66 -4.31
CA ASP A 131 -24.40 -2.84 -4.41
C ASP A 131 -25.11 -3.22 -3.10
N ARG A 132 -24.68 -2.64 -1.97
CA ARG A 132 -25.40 -2.74 -0.69
C ARG A 132 -26.71 -1.96 -0.67
N TYR A 133 -26.91 -1.05 -1.59
CA TYR A 133 -28.05 -0.13 -1.64
C TYR A 133 -28.89 -0.37 -2.90
N PRO A 134 -30.18 0.02 -2.88
CA PRO A 134 -31.00 -0.03 -4.08
C PRO A 134 -30.43 0.85 -5.20
N SER A 135 -30.39 0.32 -6.41
CA SER A 135 -30.17 1.12 -7.64
C SER A 135 -31.51 1.62 -8.16
N THR A 136 -31.56 2.88 -8.58
CA THR A 136 -32.76 3.48 -9.17
C THR A 136 -32.43 4.05 -10.55
N ALA A 137 -33.34 3.85 -11.50
CA ALA A 137 -33.20 4.40 -12.86
C ALA A 137 -34.51 5.04 -13.31
N ALA A 138 -34.42 6.14 -14.05
CA ALA A 138 -35.50 6.68 -14.83
C ALA A 138 -35.39 6.13 -16.26
N THR A 139 -36.48 5.62 -16.79
CA THR A 139 -36.53 5.06 -18.15
C THR A 139 -37.63 5.73 -18.93
N GLY A 140 -37.41 5.92 -20.22
CA GLY A 140 -38.43 6.41 -21.14
C GLY A 140 -38.25 5.75 -22.49
N SER A 141 -39.34 5.30 -23.08
CA SER A 141 -39.30 4.69 -24.40
C SER A 141 -40.53 5.04 -25.22
N TYR A 142 -40.33 5.13 -26.51
CA TYR A 142 -41.37 5.14 -27.50
C TYR A 142 -41.13 4.02 -28.50
N ALA A 143 -42.15 3.22 -28.76
CA ALA A 143 -42.06 2.18 -29.77
C ALA A 143 -43.36 2.11 -30.59
N ARG A 144 -43.24 1.98 -31.91
CA ARG A 144 -44.35 1.56 -32.75
C ARG A 144 -44.28 0.05 -32.91
N LYS A 145 -45.28 -0.67 -32.37
CA LYS A 145 -45.33 -2.11 -32.29
C LYS A 145 -46.53 -2.64 -33.11
N ARG A 146 -46.35 -3.85 -33.65
CA ARG A 146 -47.43 -4.67 -34.15
C ARG A 146 -47.26 -6.08 -33.54
N ASN A 147 -48.26 -6.52 -32.84
CA ASN A 147 -48.24 -7.91 -32.31
C ASN A 147 -48.59 -8.89 -33.42
N SER A 148 -48.15 -10.13 -33.30
CA SER A 148 -48.54 -11.19 -34.21
C SER A 148 -49.99 -11.62 -33.94
N SER A 149 -50.77 -11.75 -34.99
CA SER A 149 -52.13 -12.30 -34.90
C SER A 149 -52.16 -13.78 -34.49
N GLU A 150 -51.04 -14.45 -34.70
CA GLU A 150 -50.85 -15.88 -34.32
C GLU A 150 -50.16 -16.03 -32.96
N GLY A 151 -49.82 -14.92 -32.29
CA GLY A 151 -49.21 -14.89 -30.95
C GLY A 151 -50.22 -15.19 -29.83
N LEU A 152 -49.72 -15.78 -28.73
CA LEU A 152 -50.52 -16.20 -27.59
C LEU A 152 -51.17 -15.07 -26.79
N ASN A 153 -50.70 -13.82 -26.94
CA ASN A 153 -51.21 -12.72 -26.15
C ASN A 153 -51.11 -11.39 -26.89
N ASP A 154 -52.20 -10.72 -27.14
CA ASP A 154 -52.25 -9.39 -27.64
C ASP A 154 -52.95 -8.42 -26.63
N PRO A 155 -52.20 -7.90 -25.64
CA PRO A 155 -52.76 -7.00 -24.64
C PRO A 155 -53.20 -5.65 -25.24
N SER A 156 -52.93 -5.37 -26.51
CA SER A 156 -53.40 -4.15 -27.18
C SER A 156 -54.87 -4.17 -27.59
N GLY A 157 -55.50 -5.37 -27.63
CA GLY A 157 -56.87 -5.58 -28.11
C GLY A 157 -57.05 -5.44 -29.61
N HIS A 158 -55.93 -5.34 -30.38
CA HIS A 158 -55.97 -5.15 -31.85
C HIS A 158 -55.84 -6.47 -32.64
N ASN A 159 -55.73 -7.63 -31.94
CA ASN A 159 -55.60 -8.98 -32.52
C ASN A 159 -54.57 -9.09 -33.63
N GLY A 160 -53.49 -8.26 -33.58
CA GLY A 160 -52.43 -8.22 -34.58
C GLY A 160 -52.79 -7.46 -35.87
N ASP A 161 -54.00 -6.95 -36.05
CA ASP A 161 -54.46 -6.35 -37.29
C ASP A 161 -53.84 -4.98 -37.60
N SER A 162 -53.45 -4.21 -36.54
CA SER A 162 -52.88 -2.89 -36.73
C SER A 162 -51.65 -2.62 -35.86
N ALA A 163 -50.75 -1.76 -36.33
CA ALA A 163 -49.65 -1.25 -35.53
C ALA A 163 -50.14 -0.17 -34.57
N PHE A 164 -49.69 -0.20 -33.33
CA PHE A 164 -49.99 0.78 -32.30
C PHE A 164 -48.71 1.46 -31.79
N ASN A 165 -48.86 2.64 -31.24
CA ASN A 165 -47.79 3.34 -30.56
C ASN A 165 -47.80 2.93 -29.09
N LEU A 166 -46.61 2.83 -28.47
CA LEU A 166 -46.48 2.60 -27.05
C LEU A 166 -45.51 3.61 -26.47
N TRP A 167 -46.03 4.47 -25.63
CA TRP A 167 -45.27 5.44 -24.84
C TRP A 167 -45.12 4.86 -23.43
N ASP A 168 -43.89 4.82 -22.94
CA ASP A 168 -43.57 4.33 -21.60
C ASP A 168 -42.56 5.25 -20.96
N ALA A 169 -42.82 5.72 -19.74
CA ALA A 169 -41.82 6.38 -18.92
C ALA A 169 -42.10 6.14 -17.44
N GLY A 170 -41.02 5.96 -16.69
CA GLY A 170 -41.15 5.66 -15.28
C GLY A 170 -39.82 5.56 -14.56
N PHE A 171 -39.92 5.14 -13.32
CA PHE A 171 -38.80 4.84 -12.45
C PHE A 171 -38.79 3.36 -12.14
N SER A 172 -37.61 2.77 -12.12
CA SER A 172 -37.37 1.41 -11.66
C SER A 172 -36.40 1.43 -10.50
N ALA A 173 -36.55 0.50 -9.57
CA ALA A 173 -35.65 0.26 -8.47
C ALA A 173 -35.32 -1.23 -8.42
N SER A 174 -34.06 -1.56 -8.11
CA SER A 174 -33.61 -2.94 -7.94
C SER A 174 -32.62 -3.00 -6.80
N TRP A 175 -32.77 -3.99 -5.92
CA TRP A 175 -31.92 -4.20 -4.77
C TRP A 175 -31.74 -5.69 -4.48
N GLU A 176 -30.48 -6.16 -4.46
CA GLU A 176 -30.15 -7.51 -4.03
C GLU A 176 -30.18 -7.59 -2.51
N LEU A 177 -31.05 -8.45 -1.98
CA LEU A 177 -31.14 -8.71 -0.54
C LEU A 177 -30.07 -9.74 -0.17
N ASP A 178 -29.00 -9.27 0.47
CA ASP A 178 -27.78 -10.05 0.76
C ASP A 178 -27.97 -11.00 1.97
N PHE A 179 -28.87 -11.97 1.87
CA PHE A 179 -29.11 -12.94 2.92
C PHE A 179 -27.91 -13.85 3.19
N TRP A 180 -27.16 -14.19 2.16
CA TRP A 180 -26.05 -15.13 2.21
C TRP A 180 -24.69 -14.47 2.38
N GLY A 181 -24.64 -13.14 2.35
CA GLY A 181 -23.42 -12.37 2.55
C GLY A 181 -22.52 -12.24 1.33
N ARG A 182 -23.00 -12.52 0.12
CA ARG A 182 -22.22 -12.35 -1.12
C ARG A 182 -21.71 -10.92 -1.29
N VAL A 183 -22.61 -9.94 -1.20
CA VAL A 183 -22.28 -8.51 -1.33
C VAL A 183 -21.41 -8.03 -0.15
N ARG A 184 -21.62 -8.56 1.04
CA ARG A 184 -20.77 -8.29 2.21
C ARG A 184 -19.35 -8.80 1.98
N ARG A 185 -19.16 -10.03 1.48
CA ARG A 185 -17.85 -10.60 1.14
C ARG A 185 -17.17 -9.86 0.00
N GLU A 186 -17.93 -9.40 -0.99
CA GLU A 186 -17.39 -8.59 -2.09
C GLU A 186 -16.89 -7.23 -1.58
N THR A 187 -17.63 -6.60 -0.65
CA THR A 187 -17.18 -5.38 0.02
C THR A 187 -15.96 -5.63 0.90
N GLU A 188 -15.91 -6.73 1.65
CA GLU A 188 -14.74 -7.13 2.45
C GLU A 188 -13.49 -7.31 1.57
N ALA A 189 -13.64 -7.95 0.40
CA ALA A 189 -12.56 -8.06 -0.57
C ALA A 189 -12.11 -6.68 -1.10
N ALA A 190 -13.06 -5.76 -1.32
CA ALA A 190 -12.74 -4.39 -1.76
C ALA A 190 -12.06 -3.57 -0.66
N ASP A 191 -12.45 -3.75 0.60
CA ASP A 191 -11.79 -3.13 1.76
C ASP A 191 -10.34 -3.62 1.89
N ALA A 192 -10.12 -4.93 1.78
CA ALA A 192 -8.78 -5.50 1.78
C ALA A 192 -7.93 -5.03 0.58
N ASN A 193 -8.51 -4.89 -0.61
CA ASN A 193 -7.81 -4.31 -1.76
C ASN A 193 -7.45 -2.82 -1.56
N LEU A 194 -8.24 -2.07 -0.81
CA LEU A 194 -7.87 -0.71 -0.41
C LEU A 194 -6.65 -0.72 0.52
N GLU A 195 -6.59 -1.65 1.48
CA GLU A 195 -5.41 -1.83 2.35
C GLU A 195 -4.17 -2.22 1.55
N VAL A 196 -4.31 -3.05 0.49
CA VAL A 196 -3.20 -3.34 -0.45
C VAL A 196 -2.65 -2.05 -1.05
N ALA A 197 -3.52 -1.15 -1.54
CA ALA A 197 -3.09 0.11 -2.16
C ALA A 197 -2.50 1.11 -1.14
N GLU A 198 -2.97 1.11 0.10
CA GLU A 198 -2.40 1.92 1.17
C GLU A 198 -0.99 1.46 1.52
N ASN A 199 -0.77 0.15 1.64
CA ASN A 199 0.55 -0.39 1.94
C ASN A 199 1.49 -0.32 0.73
N ASP A 200 0.98 -0.38 -0.52
CA ASP A 200 1.77 -0.08 -1.73
C ASP A 200 2.35 1.35 -1.66
N ARG A 201 1.52 2.35 -1.34
CA ARG A 201 1.98 3.74 -1.19
C ARG A 201 3.02 3.89 -0.07
N ARG A 202 2.87 3.19 1.06
CA ARG A 202 3.86 3.18 2.16
C ARG A 202 5.18 2.54 1.69
N GLY A 203 5.11 1.46 0.92
CA GLY A 203 6.28 0.80 0.33
C GLY A 203 7.03 1.70 -0.65
N VAL A 204 6.30 2.43 -1.52
CA VAL A 204 6.91 3.42 -2.43
C VAL A 204 7.58 4.54 -1.64
N LEU A 205 6.96 5.05 -0.57
CA LEU A 205 7.59 6.06 0.28
C LEU A 205 8.89 5.54 0.90
N LEU A 206 8.88 4.34 1.46
CA LEU A 206 10.07 3.73 2.03
C LEU A 206 11.20 3.60 1.00
N ALA A 207 10.87 3.20 -0.23
CA ALA A 207 11.84 3.13 -1.33
C ALA A 207 12.41 4.51 -1.67
N VAL A 208 11.57 5.54 -1.84
CA VAL A 208 11.98 6.92 -2.14
C VAL A 208 12.91 7.49 -1.06
N LEU A 209 12.59 7.27 0.22
CA LEU A 209 13.44 7.70 1.34
C LEU A 209 14.81 7.02 1.29
N ALA A 210 14.83 5.69 1.09
CA ALA A 210 16.07 4.92 1.03
C ALA A 210 16.91 5.29 -0.21
N ASP A 211 16.29 5.40 -1.37
CA ASP A 211 16.99 5.73 -2.62
C ASP A 211 17.56 7.16 -2.60
N THR A 212 16.84 8.11 -1.97
CA THR A 212 17.35 9.48 -1.74
C THR A 212 18.61 9.45 -0.87
N ALA A 213 18.57 8.74 0.27
CA ALA A 213 19.71 8.62 1.16
C ALA A 213 20.88 7.88 0.51
N GLN A 214 20.62 6.79 -0.21
CA GLN A 214 21.66 6.02 -0.90
C GLN A 214 22.38 6.84 -1.98
N ASN A 215 21.62 7.52 -2.86
CA ASN A 215 22.22 8.35 -3.91
C ASN A 215 23.02 9.52 -3.31
N TYR A 216 22.51 10.15 -2.24
CA TYR A 216 23.23 11.22 -1.56
C TYR A 216 24.52 10.73 -0.90
N ILE A 217 24.50 9.62 -0.17
CA ILE A 217 25.69 9.03 0.47
C ILE A 217 26.70 8.61 -0.59
N GLN A 218 26.26 7.99 -1.70
CA GLN A 218 27.15 7.65 -2.83
C GLN A 218 27.78 8.90 -3.45
N LEU A 219 27.01 9.98 -3.61
CA LEU A 219 27.53 11.26 -4.12
C LEU A 219 28.66 11.78 -3.21
N ARG A 220 28.45 11.80 -1.90
CA ARG A 220 29.49 12.20 -0.93
C ARG A 220 30.71 11.28 -0.98
N GLY A 221 30.50 9.97 -1.16
CA GLY A 221 31.60 9.01 -1.38
C GLY A 221 32.41 9.33 -2.62
N VAL A 222 31.78 9.58 -3.77
CA VAL A 222 32.45 9.95 -5.01
C VAL A 222 33.24 11.27 -4.90
N GLN A 223 32.65 12.27 -4.23
CA GLN A 223 33.33 13.55 -3.98
C GLN A 223 34.56 13.36 -3.10
N ASN A 224 34.48 12.54 -2.04
CA ASN A 224 35.67 12.25 -1.22
C ASN A 224 36.73 11.45 -1.98
N THR A 225 36.32 10.49 -2.84
CA THR A 225 37.29 9.77 -3.70
C THR A 225 37.98 10.74 -4.66
N ARG A 226 37.24 11.68 -5.26
CA ARG A 226 37.80 12.73 -6.11
C ARG A 226 38.81 13.59 -5.35
N ALA A 227 38.48 14.07 -4.16
CA ALA A 227 39.38 14.88 -3.34
C ALA A 227 40.68 14.11 -2.98
N VAL A 228 40.57 12.81 -2.62
CA VAL A 228 41.75 11.95 -2.39
C VAL A 228 42.58 11.79 -3.66
N THR A 229 41.95 11.60 -4.81
CA THR A 229 42.62 11.46 -6.10
C THR A 229 43.35 12.76 -6.47
N GLU A 230 42.73 13.93 -6.30
CA GLU A 230 43.32 15.26 -6.53
C GLU A 230 44.54 15.51 -5.60
N GLN A 231 44.42 15.18 -4.30
CA GLN A 231 45.54 15.27 -3.35
C GLN A 231 46.71 14.38 -3.76
N ASN A 232 46.43 13.15 -4.19
CA ASN A 232 47.49 12.24 -4.69
C ASN A 232 48.09 12.67 -6.03
N LEU A 233 47.29 13.32 -6.88
CA LEU A 233 47.77 13.93 -8.11
C LEU A 233 48.81 15.05 -7.82
N ASP A 234 48.49 15.89 -6.83
CA ASP A 234 49.46 16.95 -6.42
C ASP A 234 50.74 16.37 -5.85
N VAL A 235 50.66 15.29 -5.06
CA VAL A 235 51.86 14.58 -4.58
C VAL A 235 52.63 13.98 -5.75
N ALA A 236 51.98 13.38 -6.76
CA ALA A 236 52.61 12.82 -7.93
C ALA A 236 53.30 13.91 -8.80
N ARG A 237 52.64 15.07 -8.97
CA ARG A 237 53.24 16.23 -9.68
C ARG A 237 54.49 16.77 -8.98
N HIS A 238 54.48 16.82 -7.64
CA HIS A 238 55.65 17.18 -6.85
C HIS A 238 56.80 16.18 -7.04
N SER A 239 56.48 14.87 -7.05
CA SER A 239 57.44 13.79 -7.30
C SER A 239 58.06 13.91 -8.71
N LEU A 240 57.24 14.17 -9.74
CA LEU A 240 57.71 14.41 -11.12
C LEU A 240 58.66 15.62 -11.19
N LYS A 241 58.28 16.75 -10.56
CA LYS A 241 59.13 17.93 -10.52
C LYS A 241 60.46 17.65 -9.82
N LEU A 242 60.46 16.90 -8.73
CA LEU A 242 61.68 16.49 -8.03
C LEU A 242 62.58 15.63 -8.93
N SER A 243 62.03 14.61 -9.65
CA SER A 243 62.79 13.77 -10.57
C SER A 243 63.38 14.58 -11.72
N GLN A 244 62.66 15.57 -12.27
CA GLN A 244 63.17 16.49 -13.33
C GLN A 244 64.31 17.33 -12.83
N LEU A 245 64.29 17.89 -11.62
CA LEU A 245 65.41 18.66 -11.04
C LEU A 245 66.63 17.77 -10.80
N ARG A 246 66.44 16.56 -10.27
CA ARG A 246 67.53 15.60 -10.04
C ARG A 246 68.13 15.11 -11.34
N LEU A 247 67.37 14.97 -12.43
CA LEU A 247 67.91 14.69 -13.77
C LEU A 247 68.82 15.84 -14.27
N ALA A 248 68.36 17.11 -14.08
CA ALA A 248 69.19 18.28 -14.45
C ALA A 248 70.50 18.35 -13.67
N ASP A 249 70.47 17.88 -12.39
CA ASP A 249 71.65 17.78 -11.52
C ASP A 249 72.48 16.52 -11.80
N GLY A 250 72.10 15.66 -12.79
CA GLY A 250 72.80 14.44 -13.18
C GLY A 250 72.75 13.28 -12.19
N VAL A 251 71.80 13.30 -11.23
CA VAL A 251 71.62 12.28 -10.16
C VAL A 251 70.36 11.41 -10.32
N ALA A 252 69.51 11.66 -11.34
CA ALA A 252 68.41 10.82 -11.75
C ALA A 252 68.50 10.43 -13.21
N THR A 253 67.67 9.50 -13.67
CA THR A 253 67.67 9.00 -15.06
C THR A 253 66.42 9.50 -15.80
N ASP A 254 66.50 9.46 -17.17
CA ASP A 254 65.31 9.70 -18.01
C ASP A 254 64.16 8.71 -17.68
N LEU A 255 64.48 7.50 -17.22
CA LEU A 255 63.52 6.49 -16.78
C LEU A 255 62.72 7.00 -15.58
N ASP A 256 63.38 7.56 -14.56
CA ASP A 256 62.73 8.08 -13.35
C ASP A 256 61.69 9.18 -13.71
N VAL A 257 62.07 10.07 -14.64
CA VAL A 257 61.16 11.13 -15.11
C VAL A 257 60.01 10.57 -15.92
N ALA A 258 60.25 9.58 -16.79
CA ALA A 258 59.22 8.96 -17.60
C ALA A 258 58.21 8.18 -16.72
N GLU A 259 58.69 7.45 -15.71
CA GLU A 259 57.83 6.74 -14.73
C GLU A 259 56.99 7.71 -13.89
N ALA A 260 57.58 8.82 -13.41
CA ALA A 260 56.85 9.86 -12.69
C ALA A 260 55.79 10.52 -13.57
N ALA A 261 56.09 10.80 -14.84
CA ALA A 261 55.11 11.36 -15.78
C ALA A 261 53.95 10.38 -16.08
N ALA A 262 54.29 9.10 -16.26
CA ALA A 262 53.29 8.05 -16.45
C ALA A 262 52.33 7.93 -15.23
N GLN A 263 52.87 8.03 -14.02
CA GLN A 263 52.06 8.01 -12.79
C GLN A 263 51.11 9.21 -12.71
N VAL A 264 51.60 10.43 -13.04
CA VAL A 264 50.71 11.63 -13.10
C VAL A 264 49.57 11.40 -14.08
N ALA A 265 49.88 10.97 -15.31
CA ALA A 265 48.88 10.71 -16.35
C ALA A 265 47.86 9.61 -15.92
N ALA A 266 48.34 8.55 -15.24
CA ALA A 266 47.50 7.48 -14.73
C ALA A 266 46.52 7.97 -13.67
N ILE A 267 46.93 8.86 -12.76
CA ILE A 267 46.05 9.46 -11.74
C ILE A 267 45.07 10.45 -12.40
N GLU A 268 45.53 11.32 -13.29
CA GLU A 268 44.70 12.27 -14.04
C GLU A 268 43.57 11.55 -14.82
N SER A 269 43.85 10.39 -15.39
CA SER A 269 42.88 9.61 -16.17
C SER A 269 41.67 9.12 -15.34
N ARG A 270 41.76 9.12 -14.02
CA ARG A 270 40.64 8.70 -13.11
C ARG A 270 39.64 9.80 -12.87
N LEU A 271 40.04 11.07 -12.93
CA LEU A 271 39.17 12.21 -12.60
C LEU A 271 37.92 12.30 -13.48
N PRO A 272 37.99 12.15 -14.83
CA PRO A 272 36.82 12.23 -15.69
C PRO A 272 35.75 11.18 -15.36
N ALA A 273 36.14 9.97 -14.93
CA ALA A 273 35.20 8.92 -14.52
C ALA A 273 34.50 9.28 -13.22
N LEU A 274 35.18 9.90 -12.27
CA LEU A 274 34.60 10.39 -11.01
C LEU A 274 33.64 11.56 -11.26
N GLU A 275 33.99 12.50 -12.14
CA GLU A 275 33.13 13.61 -12.57
C GLU A 275 31.83 13.09 -13.23
N GLN A 276 31.99 12.12 -14.14
CA GLN A 276 30.82 11.46 -14.77
C GLN A 276 29.92 10.82 -13.71
N ARG A 277 30.48 10.09 -12.75
CA ARG A 277 29.72 9.42 -11.69
C ARG A 277 29.02 10.42 -10.78
N GLN A 278 29.69 11.52 -10.42
CA GLN A 278 29.09 12.62 -9.66
C GLN A 278 27.89 13.21 -10.38
N SER A 279 28.03 13.50 -11.68
CA SER A 279 26.95 14.04 -12.52
C SER A 279 25.75 13.08 -12.59
N GLN A 280 25.99 11.77 -12.73
CA GLN A 280 24.93 10.75 -12.72
C GLN A 280 24.17 10.71 -11.41
N LEU A 281 24.87 10.81 -10.27
CA LEU A 281 24.24 10.80 -8.94
C LEU A 281 23.41 12.07 -8.68
N ILE A 282 23.90 13.23 -9.11
CA ILE A 282 23.13 14.49 -9.07
C ILE A 282 21.86 14.36 -9.91
N ASN A 283 21.93 13.77 -11.10
CA ASN A 283 20.76 13.53 -11.95
C ASN A 283 19.79 12.55 -11.28
N ALA A 284 20.28 11.49 -10.65
CA ALA A 284 19.42 10.54 -9.92
C ALA A 284 18.67 11.21 -8.75
N ILE A 285 19.37 12.08 -8.00
CA ILE A 285 18.73 12.85 -6.92
C ILE A 285 17.73 13.85 -7.51
N SER A 286 18.08 14.56 -8.59
CA SER A 286 17.15 15.49 -9.26
C SER A 286 15.87 14.76 -9.72
N LEU A 287 15.99 13.56 -10.29
CA LEU A 287 14.85 12.74 -10.69
C LEU A 287 13.94 12.38 -9.49
N LEU A 288 14.55 12.02 -8.35
CA LEU A 288 13.78 11.73 -7.12
C LEU A 288 13.01 12.96 -6.61
N MET A 289 13.51 14.18 -6.90
CA MET A 289 12.81 15.45 -6.58
C MET A 289 11.79 15.85 -7.65
N GLY A 290 11.65 15.08 -8.75
CA GLY A 290 10.80 15.46 -9.88
C GLY A 290 11.36 16.63 -10.69
N GLU A 291 12.67 16.88 -10.64
CA GLU A 291 13.34 18.00 -11.29
C GLU A 291 14.13 17.55 -12.54
N PRO A 292 14.37 18.46 -13.50
CA PRO A 292 15.16 18.15 -14.68
C PRO A 292 16.63 17.83 -14.34
N PRO A 293 17.38 17.18 -15.25
CA PRO A 293 18.79 16.89 -15.05
C PRO A 293 19.59 18.14 -14.65
N GLN A 294 20.55 17.96 -13.74
CA GLN A 294 21.44 19.00 -13.23
C GLN A 294 20.78 20.15 -12.44
N ALA A 295 19.49 20.09 -12.14
CA ALA A 295 18.81 21.15 -11.37
C ALA A 295 19.46 21.36 -9.99
N LEU A 296 19.94 20.28 -9.37
CA LEU A 296 20.61 20.31 -8.07
C LEU A 296 22.14 20.48 -8.14
N ALA A 297 22.73 20.67 -9.35
CA ALA A 297 24.19 20.74 -9.50
C ALA A 297 24.82 21.83 -8.62
N LYS A 298 24.23 23.02 -8.60
CA LYS A 298 24.74 24.14 -7.77
C LYS A 298 24.71 23.84 -6.27
N GLU A 299 23.66 23.14 -5.81
CA GLU A 299 23.46 22.80 -4.41
C GLU A 299 24.37 21.66 -3.95
N LEU A 300 24.59 20.66 -4.83
CA LEU A 300 25.27 19.41 -4.51
C LEU A 300 26.73 19.33 -5.00
N SER A 301 27.25 20.34 -5.71
CA SER A 301 28.64 20.37 -6.19
C SER A 301 29.66 20.65 -5.08
N THR A 302 29.24 21.27 -3.98
CA THR A 302 30.15 21.51 -2.85
C THR A 302 30.49 20.20 -2.15
N ASP A 303 31.79 19.93 -2.02
CA ASP A 303 32.29 18.73 -1.36
C ASP A 303 31.94 18.74 0.14
N ALA A 304 31.50 17.62 0.64
CA ALA A 304 31.23 17.40 2.06
C ALA A 304 31.59 15.96 2.47
N ALA A 305 31.82 15.76 3.76
CA ALA A 305 32.15 14.43 4.28
C ALA A 305 31.00 13.45 4.09
N VAL A 306 31.33 12.16 3.97
CA VAL A 306 30.32 11.08 3.98
C VAL A 306 29.63 11.09 5.33
N PRO A 307 28.26 11.14 5.39
CA PRO A 307 27.51 11.04 6.62
C PRO A 307 27.88 9.79 7.41
N GLN A 308 28.20 9.95 8.69
CA GLN A 308 28.67 8.82 9.50
C GLN A 308 27.51 8.10 10.18
N SER A 309 27.60 6.77 10.23
CA SER A 309 26.64 5.93 10.94
C SER A 309 26.86 5.99 12.46
N PRO A 310 25.78 5.96 13.26
CA PRO A 310 25.87 5.92 14.71
C PRO A 310 26.49 4.60 15.22
N LEU A 311 27.06 4.64 16.44
CA LEU A 311 27.62 3.45 17.08
C LEU A 311 26.54 2.48 17.62
N GLN A 312 25.34 2.99 17.89
CA GLN A 312 24.20 2.19 18.35
C GLN A 312 23.12 2.19 17.26
N VAL A 313 22.61 1.01 16.98
CA VAL A 313 21.62 0.79 15.92
C VAL A 313 20.38 0.18 16.54
N ALA A 314 19.28 0.93 16.54
CA ALA A 314 17.98 0.41 16.94
C ALA A 314 17.45 -0.53 15.84
N ILE A 315 17.29 -1.82 16.16
CA ILE A 315 16.80 -2.84 15.21
C ILE A 315 15.40 -3.38 15.55
N GLY A 316 14.86 -3.04 16.73
CA GLY A 316 13.58 -3.56 17.20
C GLY A 316 13.59 -5.09 17.43
N LEU A 317 12.40 -5.63 17.68
CA LEU A 317 12.21 -7.07 17.85
C LEU A 317 11.76 -7.72 16.53
N PRO A 318 12.17 -8.99 16.26
CA PRO A 318 11.73 -9.71 15.05
C PRO A 318 10.22 -9.80 14.88
N SER A 319 9.48 -9.92 15.99
CA SER A 319 8.02 -9.99 15.99
C SER A 319 7.32 -8.71 15.52
N GLN A 320 7.97 -7.56 15.67
CA GLN A 320 7.39 -6.26 15.28
C GLN A 320 7.46 -5.98 13.76
N LEU A 321 8.26 -6.75 13.03
CA LEU A 321 8.44 -6.56 11.58
C LEU A 321 7.16 -6.79 10.80
N ALA A 322 6.40 -7.83 11.15
CA ALA A 322 5.13 -8.14 10.50
C ALA A 322 4.11 -7.00 10.62
N GLU A 323 4.25 -6.18 11.66
CA GLU A 323 3.37 -5.04 11.90
C GLU A 323 3.86 -3.75 11.24
N ARG A 324 5.15 -3.66 10.88
CA ARG A 324 5.77 -2.43 10.34
C ARG A 324 6.01 -2.47 8.85
N ARG A 325 6.47 -3.60 8.31
CA ARG A 325 6.85 -3.68 6.89
C ARG A 325 5.63 -3.56 5.97
N PRO A 326 5.61 -2.56 5.08
CA PRO A 326 4.49 -2.36 4.17
C PRO A 326 4.26 -3.53 3.21
N ASP A 327 5.30 -4.23 2.78
CA ASP A 327 5.20 -5.39 1.87
C ASP A 327 4.56 -6.61 2.55
N ILE A 328 4.84 -6.84 3.84
CA ILE A 328 4.20 -7.91 4.62
C ILE A 328 2.72 -7.60 4.81
N ARG A 329 2.38 -6.36 5.20
CA ARG A 329 0.99 -5.89 5.33
C ARG A 329 0.24 -5.97 4.00
N GLN A 330 0.90 -5.64 2.89
CA GLN A 330 0.32 -5.75 1.56
C GLN A 330 -0.01 -7.21 1.21
N ALA A 331 0.91 -8.14 1.51
CA ALA A 331 0.70 -9.57 1.27
C ALA A 331 -0.42 -10.14 2.17
N GLU A 332 -0.50 -9.72 3.44
CA GLU A 332 -1.60 -10.05 4.35
C GLU A 332 -2.95 -9.57 3.82
N ALA A 333 -3.04 -8.31 3.39
CA ALA A 333 -4.25 -7.75 2.81
C ALA A 333 -4.68 -8.45 1.51
N ARG A 334 -3.72 -8.88 0.66
CA ARG A 334 -4.02 -9.70 -0.53
C ARG A 334 -4.60 -11.06 -0.16
N LEU A 335 -4.07 -11.72 0.86
CA LEU A 335 -4.59 -12.97 1.36
C LEU A 335 -6.00 -12.79 1.94
N HIS A 336 -6.25 -11.70 2.65
CA HIS A 336 -7.58 -11.34 3.14
C HIS A 336 -8.58 -11.16 1.98
N ALA A 337 -8.22 -10.39 0.96
CA ALA A 337 -9.06 -10.22 -0.23
C ALA A 337 -9.36 -11.56 -0.94
N ALA A 338 -8.35 -12.42 -1.09
CA ALA A 338 -8.51 -13.74 -1.70
C ALA A 338 -9.44 -14.65 -0.88
N THR A 339 -9.33 -14.60 0.45
CA THR A 339 -10.21 -15.35 1.37
C THR A 339 -11.66 -14.87 1.27
N ALA A 340 -11.90 -13.56 1.26
CA ALA A 340 -13.23 -12.98 1.07
C ALA A 340 -13.84 -13.36 -0.28
N ASN A 341 -13.05 -13.43 -1.35
CA ASN A 341 -13.50 -13.86 -2.68
C ASN A 341 -13.96 -15.33 -2.74
N ILE A 342 -13.47 -16.22 -1.86
CA ILE A 342 -14.04 -17.55 -1.70
C ILE A 342 -15.48 -17.46 -1.20
N GLY A 343 -15.74 -16.53 -0.26
CA GLY A 343 -17.10 -16.28 0.24
C GLY A 343 -18.04 -15.77 -0.84
N VAL A 344 -17.56 -14.89 -1.74
CA VAL A 344 -18.33 -14.45 -2.91
C VAL A 344 -18.69 -15.64 -3.80
N ALA A 345 -17.69 -16.47 -4.19
CA ALA A 345 -17.91 -17.63 -5.03
C ALA A 345 -18.82 -18.68 -4.39
N LYS A 346 -18.76 -18.87 -3.06
CA LYS A 346 -19.71 -19.72 -2.33
C LYS A 346 -21.09 -19.12 -2.31
N GLY A 347 -21.23 -17.80 -2.20
CA GLY A 347 -22.52 -17.09 -2.23
C GLY A 347 -23.28 -17.32 -3.54
N ASP A 348 -22.58 -17.46 -4.66
CA ASP A 348 -23.19 -17.70 -5.99
C ASP A 348 -23.88 -19.08 -6.13
N PHE A 349 -23.64 -20.03 -5.22
CA PHE A 349 -24.37 -21.31 -5.17
C PHE A 349 -25.77 -21.19 -4.54
N TYR A 350 -26.04 -20.09 -3.85
CA TYR A 350 -27.30 -19.86 -3.15
C TYR A 350 -28.28 -19.03 -3.99
N PRO A 351 -29.60 -19.13 -3.70
CA PRO A 351 -30.58 -18.32 -4.41
C PRO A 351 -30.29 -16.82 -4.28
N ARG A 352 -30.20 -16.13 -5.41
CA ARG A 352 -30.15 -14.67 -5.42
C ARG A 352 -31.55 -14.12 -5.26
N ILE A 353 -31.77 -13.25 -4.29
CA ILE A 353 -33.05 -12.64 -4.00
C ILE A 353 -32.94 -11.14 -4.28
N THR A 354 -33.68 -10.68 -5.29
CA THR A 354 -33.69 -9.28 -5.70
C THR A 354 -35.08 -8.70 -5.47
N LEU A 355 -35.19 -7.62 -4.74
CA LEU A 355 -36.41 -6.82 -4.64
C LEU A 355 -36.40 -5.82 -5.80
N SER A 356 -37.41 -5.94 -6.68
CA SER A 356 -37.60 -5.05 -7.82
C SER A 356 -38.87 -4.28 -7.69
N GLY A 357 -38.89 -3.03 -8.12
CA GLY A 357 -40.07 -2.19 -8.22
C GLY A 357 -40.01 -1.27 -9.41
N ASN A 358 -41.18 -1.02 -9.99
CA ASN A 358 -41.34 -0.01 -11.04
C ASN A 358 -42.61 0.81 -10.81
N LEU A 359 -42.52 2.07 -11.16
CA LEU A 359 -43.64 3.02 -11.15
C LEU A 359 -43.54 3.92 -12.36
N GLY A 360 -44.58 3.98 -13.16
CA GLY A 360 -44.54 4.79 -14.39
C GLY A 360 -45.90 5.03 -15.00
N SER A 361 -45.88 5.53 -16.21
CA SER A 361 -47.00 5.74 -17.08
C SER A 361 -46.77 5.04 -18.41
N GLN A 362 -47.78 4.29 -18.88
CA GLN A 362 -47.75 3.64 -20.19
C GLN A 362 -49.04 3.92 -20.94
N ALA A 363 -48.95 4.39 -22.17
CA ALA A 363 -50.08 4.75 -22.99
C ALA A 363 -49.88 4.45 -24.47
N MET A 364 -50.99 4.12 -25.19
CA MET A 364 -50.97 3.93 -26.64
C MET A 364 -51.11 5.27 -27.39
N GLN A 365 -51.70 6.25 -26.76
CA GLN A 365 -51.82 7.61 -27.31
C GLN A 365 -51.09 8.62 -26.40
N LEU A 366 -50.40 9.56 -27.00
CA LEU A 366 -49.66 10.57 -26.25
C LEU A 366 -50.58 11.45 -25.38
N SER A 367 -51.86 11.65 -25.83
CA SER A 367 -52.88 12.40 -25.08
C SER A 367 -53.21 11.75 -23.73
N ASP A 368 -53.09 10.43 -23.63
CA ASP A 368 -53.41 9.65 -22.42
C ASP A 368 -52.20 9.49 -21.51
N PHE A 369 -51.02 9.82 -22.00
CA PHE A 369 -49.79 9.69 -21.25
C PHE A 369 -49.77 10.65 -20.05
N GLY A 370 -49.49 10.09 -18.85
CA GLY A 370 -49.51 10.85 -17.60
C GLY A 370 -50.91 10.95 -16.97
N SER A 371 -51.97 10.46 -17.63
CA SER A 371 -53.31 10.37 -17.02
C SER A 371 -53.39 9.37 -15.87
N TRP A 372 -54.44 9.45 -15.03
CA TRP A 372 -54.62 8.48 -13.95
C TRP A 372 -54.76 7.04 -14.45
N GLY A 373 -55.35 6.85 -15.64
CA GLY A 373 -55.55 5.53 -16.25
C GLY A 373 -54.28 4.92 -16.88
N SER A 374 -53.27 5.72 -17.18
CA SER A 374 -52.02 5.25 -17.81
C SER A 374 -50.95 4.80 -16.78
N ARG A 375 -51.24 4.86 -15.48
CA ARG A 375 -50.28 4.47 -14.44
C ARG A 375 -50.05 2.97 -14.45
N ALA A 376 -48.78 2.60 -14.40
CA ALA A 376 -48.32 1.24 -14.25
C ALA A 376 -47.38 1.13 -13.05
N PHE A 377 -47.55 0.16 -12.19
CA PHE A 377 -46.63 -0.10 -11.10
C PHE A 377 -46.54 -1.60 -10.82
N GLY A 378 -45.40 -2.00 -10.30
CA GLY A 378 -45.18 -3.34 -9.81
C GLY A 378 -44.10 -3.32 -8.74
N ILE A 379 -44.22 -4.16 -7.73
CA ILE A 379 -43.17 -4.41 -6.74
C ILE A 379 -43.21 -5.87 -6.34
N GLY A 380 -42.05 -6.49 -6.23
CA GLY A 380 -42.01 -7.89 -5.78
C GLY A 380 -40.57 -8.42 -5.70
N PRO A 381 -40.38 -9.48 -4.90
CA PRO A 381 -39.13 -10.21 -4.86
C PRO A 381 -39.02 -11.14 -6.08
N GLN A 382 -37.81 -11.21 -6.64
CA GLN A 382 -37.42 -12.19 -7.65
C GLN A 382 -36.40 -13.15 -7.06
N PHE A 383 -36.55 -14.45 -7.38
CA PHE A 383 -35.64 -15.51 -6.97
C PHE A 383 -34.94 -16.08 -8.19
N SER A 384 -33.61 -16.19 -8.12
CA SER A 384 -32.82 -16.83 -9.16
C SER A 384 -31.87 -17.84 -8.52
N LEU A 385 -32.00 -19.10 -8.89
CA LEU A 385 -31.14 -20.20 -8.43
C LEU A 385 -30.62 -20.97 -9.65
N PRO A 386 -29.29 -20.99 -9.92
CA PRO A 386 -28.73 -21.80 -10.98
C PRO A 386 -28.78 -23.28 -10.59
N LEU A 387 -29.59 -24.07 -11.29
CA LEU A 387 -29.71 -25.52 -11.06
C LEU A 387 -28.67 -26.32 -11.85
N PHE A 388 -28.35 -25.86 -13.07
CA PHE A 388 -27.35 -26.46 -13.92
C PHE A 388 -26.62 -25.40 -14.73
N ASP A 389 -25.29 -25.40 -14.65
CA ASP A 389 -24.42 -24.39 -15.28
C ASP A 389 -23.17 -25.00 -15.94
N GLY A 390 -23.21 -26.33 -16.23
CA GLY A 390 -22.07 -27.04 -16.83
C GLY A 390 -20.82 -27.10 -15.94
N GLY A 391 -20.95 -26.86 -14.63
CA GLY A 391 -19.83 -26.89 -13.68
C GLY A 391 -19.11 -25.53 -13.48
N ARG A 392 -19.62 -24.46 -14.07
CA ARG A 392 -19.02 -23.11 -13.99
C ARG A 392 -18.82 -22.64 -12.55
N LEU A 393 -19.81 -22.77 -11.68
CA LEU A 393 -19.72 -22.35 -10.26
C LEU A 393 -18.68 -23.17 -9.50
N ARG A 394 -18.58 -24.48 -9.74
CA ARG A 394 -17.55 -25.33 -9.12
C ARG A 394 -16.15 -24.94 -9.57
N GLY A 395 -15.98 -24.71 -10.88
CA GLY A 395 -14.72 -24.23 -11.43
C GLY A 395 -14.32 -22.86 -10.85
N MET A 396 -15.29 -21.94 -10.69
CA MET A 396 -15.02 -20.64 -10.07
C MET A 396 -14.59 -20.78 -8.60
N LEU A 397 -15.26 -21.61 -7.82
CA LEU A 397 -14.87 -21.86 -6.44
C LEU A 397 -13.46 -22.45 -6.35
N GLN A 398 -13.14 -23.46 -7.14
CA GLN A 398 -11.79 -24.06 -7.20
C GLN A 398 -10.73 -23.03 -7.59
N LEU A 399 -11.05 -22.13 -8.55
CA LEU A 399 -10.16 -21.02 -8.91
C LEU A 399 -9.89 -20.11 -7.71
N ARG A 400 -10.93 -19.71 -6.96
CA ARG A 400 -10.77 -18.82 -5.79
C ARG A 400 -10.01 -19.49 -4.64
N GLU A 401 -10.22 -20.79 -4.42
CA GLU A 401 -9.47 -21.56 -3.42
C GLU A 401 -7.98 -21.66 -3.81
N ALA A 402 -7.66 -21.92 -5.09
CA ALA A 402 -6.28 -21.92 -5.57
C ALA A 402 -5.61 -20.53 -5.46
N GLN A 403 -6.33 -19.45 -5.77
CA GLN A 403 -5.84 -18.07 -5.61
C GLN A 403 -5.58 -17.73 -4.14
N GLN A 404 -6.41 -18.19 -3.22
CA GLN A 404 -6.18 -18.01 -1.78
C GLN A 404 -4.93 -18.78 -1.31
N GLN A 405 -4.74 -20.00 -1.78
CA GLN A 405 -3.54 -20.79 -1.49
C GLN A 405 -2.27 -20.12 -2.04
N GLU A 406 -2.31 -19.60 -3.26
CA GLU A 406 -1.21 -18.80 -3.83
C GLU A 406 -0.90 -17.59 -2.96
N ALA A 407 -1.91 -16.82 -2.54
CA ALA A 407 -1.73 -15.66 -1.69
C ALA A 407 -1.14 -16.02 -0.31
N ALA A 408 -1.51 -17.17 0.26
CA ALA A 408 -0.96 -17.67 1.53
C ALA A 408 0.54 -18.01 1.40
N VAL A 409 0.94 -18.68 0.31
CA VAL A 409 2.35 -18.99 0.01
C VAL A 409 3.13 -17.69 -0.25
N ALA A 410 2.55 -16.73 -0.99
CA ALA A 410 3.18 -15.43 -1.23
C ALA A 410 3.40 -14.63 0.06
N TYR A 411 2.45 -14.67 1.01
CA TYR A 411 2.63 -14.09 2.33
C TYR A 411 3.82 -14.72 3.07
N GLN A 412 3.88 -16.05 3.16
CA GLN A 412 4.99 -16.77 3.79
C GLN A 412 6.34 -16.42 3.15
N GLN A 413 6.40 -16.40 1.81
CA GLN A 413 7.60 -16.03 1.07
C GLN A 413 8.04 -14.59 1.39
N THR A 414 7.09 -13.65 1.49
CA THR A 414 7.39 -12.24 1.81
C THR A 414 7.97 -12.11 3.21
N VAL A 415 7.41 -12.81 4.20
CA VAL A 415 7.93 -12.83 5.57
C VAL A 415 9.35 -13.41 5.62
N LEU A 416 9.58 -14.56 4.97
CA LEU A 416 10.91 -15.19 4.92
C LEU A 416 11.94 -14.27 4.25
N ARG A 417 11.58 -13.65 3.11
CA ARG A 417 12.46 -12.68 2.42
C ARG A 417 12.82 -11.51 3.33
N ALA A 418 11.86 -10.97 4.06
CA ALA A 418 12.09 -9.87 4.98
C ALA A 418 13.14 -10.24 6.06
N TRP A 419 13.09 -11.44 6.58
CA TRP A 419 14.06 -11.90 7.57
C TRP A 419 15.46 -12.05 6.99
N HIS A 420 15.57 -12.68 5.81
CA HIS A 420 16.87 -12.80 5.14
C HIS A 420 17.47 -11.43 4.82
N GLU A 421 16.66 -10.48 4.31
CA GLU A 421 17.12 -9.12 4.03
C GLU A 421 17.70 -8.43 5.27
N ILE A 422 17.07 -8.57 6.43
CA ILE A 422 17.56 -7.95 7.66
C ILE A 422 18.86 -8.61 8.13
N ASP A 423 18.93 -9.93 8.13
CA ASP A 423 20.13 -10.66 8.55
C ASP A 423 21.31 -10.36 7.62
N ASP A 424 21.06 -10.31 6.31
CA ASP A 424 22.05 -9.92 5.31
C ASP A 424 22.55 -8.49 5.53
N GLN A 425 21.66 -7.52 5.80
CA GLN A 425 22.05 -6.13 6.06
C GLN A 425 22.80 -5.96 7.38
N LEU A 426 22.44 -6.68 8.43
CA LEU A 426 23.19 -6.70 9.69
C LEU A 426 24.59 -7.25 9.50
N THR A 427 24.70 -8.35 8.77
CA THR A 427 25.99 -8.96 8.43
C THR A 427 26.86 -8.03 7.58
N ALA A 428 26.28 -7.40 6.53
CA ALA A 428 26.96 -6.45 5.67
C ALA A 428 27.44 -5.21 6.46
N TYR A 429 26.61 -4.67 7.34
CA TYR A 429 26.95 -3.53 8.19
C TYR A 429 28.17 -3.84 9.09
N ASN A 430 28.12 -4.96 9.81
CA ASN A 430 29.22 -5.40 10.69
C ASN A 430 30.52 -5.70 9.93
N ALA A 431 30.43 -6.31 8.74
CA ALA A 431 31.59 -6.60 7.90
C ALA A 431 32.22 -5.32 7.35
N SER A 432 31.39 -4.36 6.88
CA SER A 432 31.86 -3.07 6.35
C SER A 432 32.58 -2.24 7.41
N GLN A 433 32.12 -2.23 8.65
CA GLN A 433 32.81 -1.53 9.75
C GLN A 433 34.19 -2.10 10.00
N ARG A 434 34.33 -3.43 10.13
CA ARG A 434 35.62 -4.08 10.35
C ARG A 434 36.59 -3.82 9.19
N ARG A 435 36.09 -3.87 7.95
CA ARG A 435 36.90 -3.55 6.75
C ARG A 435 37.38 -2.12 6.79
N ARG A 436 36.50 -1.15 7.09
CA ARG A 436 36.85 0.28 7.22
C ARG A 436 37.98 0.48 8.27
N ASP A 437 37.86 -0.12 9.42
CA ASP A 437 38.81 0.05 10.52
C ASP A 437 40.19 -0.56 10.15
N SER A 438 40.20 -1.73 9.49
CA SER A 438 41.42 -2.33 8.98
C SER A 438 42.10 -1.48 7.87
N LEU A 439 41.28 -0.89 6.96
CA LEU A 439 41.77 -0.01 5.92
C LEU A 439 42.29 1.32 6.45
N ALA A 440 41.66 1.85 7.53
CA ALA A 440 42.18 3.06 8.20
C ALA A 440 43.58 2.83 8.75
N GLU A 441 43.87 1.68 9.34
CA GLU A 441 45.21 1.32 9.79
C GLU A 441 46.17 1.13 8.63
N ALA A 442 45.73 0.49 7.53
CA ALA A 442 46.56 0.34 6.33
C ALA A 442 46.92 1.71 5.69
N VAL A 443 45.97 2.65 5.63
CA VAL A 443 46.25 4.03 5.18
C VAL A 443 47.30 4.69 6.06
N ARG A 444 47.17 4.57 7.38
CA ARG A 444 48.14 5.13 8.34
C ARG A 444 49.55 4.56 8.10
N GLN A 445 49.70 3.26 7.90
CA GLN A 445 50.98 2.62 7.66
C GLN A 445 51.56 3.02 6.29
N ASN A 446 50.76 3.06 5.23
CA ASN A 446 51.19 3.51 3.91
C ASN A 446 51.62 4.98 3.89
N GLN A 447 51.01 5.86 4.70
CA GLN A 447 51.45 7.24 4.84
C GLN A 447 52.84 7.35 5.50
N ILE A 448 53.12 6.50 6.49
CA ILE A 448 54.43 6.44 7.13
C ILE A 448 55.43 5.90 6.11
N ALA A 449 55.12 4.81 5.40
CA ALA A 449 56.00 4.21 4.40
C ALA A 449 56.34 5.20 3.28
N LEU A 450 55.34 5.98 2.76
CA LEU A 450 55.62 6.98 1.72
C LEU A 450 56.56 8.06 2.19
N ARG A 451 56.36 8.61 3.38
CA ARG A 451 57.29 9.62 3.95
C ARG A 451 58.69 9.09 4.09
N THR A 452 58.84 7.85 4.58
CA THR A 452 60.15 7.22 4.73
C THR A 452 60.80 6.94 3.38
N ALA A 453 60.07 6.43 2.39
CA ALA A 453 60.60 6.17 1.03
C ALA A 453 61.05 7.48 0.33
N GLN A 454 60.24 8.55 0.48
CA GLN A 454 60.61 9.87 -0.07
C GLN A 454 61.92 10.41 0.54
N GLN A 455 62.10 10.30 1.87
CA GLN A 455 63.32 10.73 2.55
C GLN A 455 64.52 9.90 2.08
N GLN A 456 64.41 8.56 2.06
CA GLN A 456 65.47 7.67 1.63
C GLN A 456 65.87 7.88 0.15
N TYR A 457 64.90 8.20 -0.72
CA TYR A 457 65.17 8.58 -2.10
C TYR A 457 65.96 9.89 -2.21
N VAL A 458 65.61 10.91 -1.40
CA VAL A 458 66.40 12.16 -1.37
C VAL A 458 67.81 11.93 -0.88
N GLU A 459 68.01 11.01 0.09
CA GLU A 459 69.32 10.62 0.61
C GLU A 459 70.09 9.66 -0.33
N GLY A 460 69.46 9.20 -1.41
CA GLY A 460 70.13 8.27 -2.39
C GLY A 460 70.17 6.82 -1.89
N VAL A 461 69.41 6.42 -0.88
CA VAL A 461 69.42 5.08 -0.29
C VAL A 461 68.54 4.11 -1.07
N VAL A 462 67.46 4.60 -1.68
CA VAL A 462 66.50 3.78 -2.46
C VAL A 462 66.26 4.40 -3.84
N ASP A 463 65.85 3.55 -4.78
CA ASP A 463 65.48 3.97 -6.13
C ASP A 463 64.11 4.64 -6.17
N PHE A 464 63.86 5.47 -7.18
CA PHE A 464 62.58 6.18 -7.36
C PHE A 464 61.36 5.24 -7.49
N VAL A 465 61.56 4.08 -8.08
CA VAL A 465 60.54 3.03 -8.22
C VAL A 465 59.91 2.61 -6.87
N ASN A 466 60.71 2.67 -5.77
CA ASN A 466 60.19 2.38 -4.44
C ASN A 466 59.19 3.47 -3.96
N VAL A 467 59.47 4.75 -4.27
CA VAL A 467 58.57 5.86 -3.95
C VAL A 467 57.27 5.71 -4.73
N LEU A 468 57.33 5.43 -6.05
CA LEU A 468 56.15 5.21 -6.89
C LEU A 468 55.30 4.03 -6.41
N THR A 469 55.93 2.92 -6.03
CA THR A 469 55.24 1.72 -5.53
C THR A 469 54.46 2.03 -4.26
N VAL A 470 55.08 2.69 -3.28
CA VAL A 470 54.41 3.05 -2.02
C VAL A 470 53.35 4.13 -2.23
N GLN A 471 53.58 5.09 -3.13
CA GLN A 471 52.60 6.09 -3.49
C GLN A 471 51.35 5.47 -4.15
N GLY A 472 51.54 4.51 -5.07
CA GLY A 472 50.44 3.77 -5.68
C GLY A 472 49.64 2.94 -4.66
N ALA A 473 50.35 2.29 -3.72
CA ALA A 473 49.73 1.55 -2.63
C ALA A 473 48.91 2.45 -1.68
N LEU A 474 49.42 3.64 -1.36
CA LEU A 474 48.70 4.62 -0.53
C LEU A 474 47.42 5.08 -1.20
N LEU A 475 47.49 5.50 -2.49
CA LEU A 475 46.31 5.94 -3.24
C LEU A 475 45.23 4.83 -3.26
N ALA A 476 45.60 3.61 -3.65
CA ALA A 476 44.67 2.48 -3.72
C ALA A 476 44.02 2.18 -2.34
N THR A 477 44.82 2.26 -1.26
CA THR A 477 44.30 2.02 0.09
C THR A 477 43.36 3.15 0.58
N GLN A 478 43.67 4.39 0.23
CA GLN A 478 42.83 5.54 0.54
C GLN A 478 41.49 5.47 -0.21
N GLU A 479 41.50 5.14 -1.51
CA GLU A 479 40.27 4.93 -2.29
C GLU A 479 39.41 3.82 -1.68
N GLN A 480 40.00 2.68 -1.32
CA GLN A 480 39.30 1.58 -0.66
C GLN A 480 38.72 1.96 0.72
N TRP A 481 39.46 2.79 1.47
CA TRP A 481 38.97 3.27 2.76
C TRP A 481 37.74 4.20 2.61
N VAL A 482 37.77 5.13 1.63
CA VAL A 482 36.62 5.98 1.31
C VAL A 482 35.43 5.14 0.85
N GLU A 483 35.65 4.17 -0.05
CA GLU A 483 34.62 3.23 -0.51
C GLU A 483 34.02 2.46 0.66
N SER A 484 34.86 1.91 1.56
CA SER A 484 34.41 1.15 2.71
C SER A 484 33.67 2.02 3.72
N SER A 485 34.08 3.27 3.94
CA SER A 485 33.41 4.24 4.80
C SER A 485 32.02 4.59 4.25
N THR A 486 31.92 4.80 2.94
CA THR A 486 30.64 4.98 2.23
C THR A 486 29.77 3.74 2.35
N GLY A 487 30.37 2.54 2.21
CA GLY A 487 29.71 1.24 2.34
C GLY A 487 29.07 1.01 3.72
N VAL A 488 29.69 1.49 4.80
CA VAL A 488 29.08 1.43 6.15
C VAL A 488 27.79 2.23 6.21
N SER A 489 27.79 3.46 5.68
CA SER A 489 26.59 4.31 5.69
C SER A 489 25.50 3.77 4.75
N LEU A 490 25.87 3.19 3.60
CA LEU A 490 24.93 2.54 2.69
C LEU A 490 24.30 1.28 3.31
N ALA A 491 25.09 0.45 4.00
CA ALA A 491 24.59 -0.73 4.70
C ALA A 491 23.61 -0.34 5.81
N MET A 492 23.86 0.79 6.48
CA MET A 492 22.91 1.35 7.47
C MET A 492 21.59 1.76 6.84
N VAL A 493 21.60 2.45 5.70
CA VAL A 493 20.37 2.78 4.95
C VAL A 493 19.64 1.49 4.52
N GLY A 494 20.39 0.49 4.01
CA GLY A 494 19.85 -0.81 3.66
C GLY A 494 19.17 -1.50 4.84
N LEU A 495 19.77 -1.43 6.03
CA LEU A 495 19.20 -1.98 7.25
C LEU A 495 17.88 -1.30 7.64
N TYR A 496 17.82 0.05 7.63
CA TYR A 496 16.57 0.76 7.92
C TYR A 496 15.48 0.49 6.88
N LYS A 497 15.85 0.37 5.60
CA LYS A 497 14.93 -0.05 4.53
C LYS A 497 14.38 -1.45 4.80
N ALA A 498 15.24 -2.40 5.19
CA ALA A 498 14.84 -3.78 5.50
C ALA A 498 13.97 -3.87 6.76
N LEU A 499 14.20 -3.01 7.76
CA LEU A 499 13.36 -2.90 8.96
C LEU A 499 11.99 -2.26 8.71
N GLY A 500 11.79 -1.63 7.55
CA GLY A 500 10.49 -1.15 7.07
C GLY A 500 9.96 0.11 7.75
N GLY A 501 10.80 0.87 8.49
CA GLY A 501 10.41 2.10 9.17
C GLY A 501 10.62 3.36 8.32
N GLY A 502 9.95 4.46 8.70
CA GLY A 502 10.10 5.78 8.08
C GLY A 502 8.85 6.32 7.37
N TRP A 503 7.82 5.52 7.22
CA TRP A 503 6.54 5.95 6.63
C TRP A 503 5.56 6.48 7.68
N GLU A 504 5.75 6.15 8.95
CA GLU A 504 4.82 6.43 10.05
C GLU A 504 4.64 7.93 10.29
N SER A 505 5.72 8.72 10.15
CA SER A 505 5.69 10.16 10.31
C SER A 505 4.98 10.90 9.17
N VAL A 506 4.94 10.30 7.96
CA VAL A 506 4.30 10.88 6.77
C VAL A 506 2.87 10.41 6.63
N TYR A 507 2.62 9.12 6.90
CA TYR A 507 1.31 8.48 6.83
C TYR A 507 0.96 7.81 8.16
N PRO A 508 0.70 8.59 9.23
CA PRO A 508 0.36 8.03 10.52
C PRO A 508 -0.89 7.15 10.40
N GLU A 509 -0.89 6.03 11.11
CA GLU A 509 -2.11 5.22 11.23
C GLU A 509 -3.19 6.08 11.91
N ALA A 510 -4.40 6.05 11.34
CA ALA A 510 -5.54 6.62 12.04
C ALA A 510 -5.66 5.88 13.38
N LYS A 511 -5.40 6.57 14.49
CA LYS A 511 -5.68 6.00 15.81
C LYS A 511 -7.15 5.61 15.80
N VAL A 512 -7.42 4.31 15.78
CA VAL A 512 -8.79 3.80 15.97
C VAL A 512 -9.18 4.28 17.36
N ALA A 513 -9.95 5.36 17.41
CA ALA A 513 -10.61 5.75 18.63
C ALA A 513 -11.55 4.57 18.97
N VAL A 514 -11.17 3.79 19.98
CA VAL A 514 -12.06 2.86 20.65
C VAL A 514 -13.11 3.74 21.36
N GLY A 515 -14.09 4.18 20.58
CA GLY A 515 -15.22 4.99 20.99
C GLY A 515 -16.48 4.31 20.51
N LEU A 516 -17.34 3.95 21.43
CA LEU A 516 -18.69 3.41 21.33
C LEU A 516 -19.42 3.83 20.03
N PRO A 517 -20.26 2.98 19.44
CA PRO A 517 -21.00 3.30 18.21
C PRO A 517 -22.02 4.40 18.50
N GLY A 518 -21.70 5.61 18.14
CA GLY A 518 -22.53 6.80 18.26
C GLY A 518 -22.57 7.56 16.94
N VAL A 519 -23.74 7.48 16.30
CA VAL A 519 -24.32 8.44 15.35
C VAL A 519 -23.34 9.12 14.38
N VAL A 520 -23.30 8.60 13.16
CA VAL A 520 -22.70 9.27 12.01
C VAL A 520 -23.50 10.54 11.72
N LYS A 521 -22.95 11.72 12.03
CA LYS A 521 -23.44 12.98 11.50
C LYS A 521 -23.17 13.01 9.99
N ALA A 522 -24.20 13.15 9.20
CA ALA A 522 -24.13 13.40 7.77
C ALA A 522 -23.29 14.68 7.50
N PRO A 523 -22.45 14.71 6.44
CA PRO A 523 -21.76 15.93 6.05
C PRO A 523 -22.77 16.93 5.49
N THR A 524 -22.98 18.03 6.20
CA THR A 524 -23.64 19.22 5.69
C THR A 524 -22.65 19.99 4.83
N GLY A 525 -22.95 20.14 3.52
CA GLY A 525 -22.20 21.06 2.65
C GLY A 525 -22.05 20.55 1.23
N ILE A 526 -23.13 20.55 0.45
CA ILE A 526 -23.02 20.66 -1.02
C ILE A 526 -23.11 22.15 -1.32
N ASP A 527 -21.97 22.75 -1.58
CA ASP A 527 -21.88 24.12 -2.07
C ASP A 527 -22.29 24.12 -3.55
N GLY A 528 -23.42 24.79 -3.83
CA GLY A 528 -24.10 24.79 -5.12
C GLY A 528 -23.52 25.80 -6.13
N SER A 529 -22.20 25.90 -6.32
CA SER A 529 -21.58 26.88 -7.21
C SER A 529 -20.92 26.35 -8.49
N ALA A 530 -21.26 25.14 -8.96
CA ALA A 530 -20.67 24.55 -10.16
C ALA A 530 -21.70 24.12 -11.22
N VAL A 531 -22.75 24.95 -11.48
CA VAL A 531 -23.65 24.75 -12.63
C VAL A 531 -23.96 26.11 -13.28
N ALA A 532 -22.94 26.81 -13.74
CA ALA A 532 -23.13 28.04 -14.51
C ALA A 532 -22.04 28.30 -15.56
N ASP A 533 -21.53 27.28 -16.26
CA ASP A 533 -20.75 27.51 -17.49
C ASP A 533 -20.83 26.29 -18.43
N LEU A 534 -22.02 26.12 -19.03
CA LEU A 534 -22.20 25.36 -20.26
C LEU A 534 -23.47 25.88 -20.93
N LYS A 535 -23.31 27.00 -21.63
CA LYS A 535 -24.13 27.39 -22.76
C LYS A 535 -23.27 27.53 -23.99
#